data_7b50db6738dfc6096ec575e140c545d8
#
_entry.id   7b50db6738dfc6096ec575e140c545d8
#
_cell.length_a   1.000
_cell.length_b   1.000
_cell.length_c   1.000
_cell.angle_alpha   90.00
_cell.angle_beta   90.00
_cell.angle_gamma   90.00
#
_symmetry.space_group_name_H-M   'P 1'
#
loop_
_entity.id
_entity.type
_entity.pdbx_description
1 polymer ?
#
loop_
_entity_poly.entity_id
_entity_poly.type
_entity_poly.pdbx_seq_one_letter_code
_entity_poly.pdbx_strand_id
1 'polypeptide(L)'
;MFPPGAGAAASSRGASQSHGSLAEFIRRCCEDVGRGDDVDTIAAVTEVLRVNKYRRPDDLATFSEKEAMEIGVPLRLAIAMRKRLSGAGMTIDDAIAAVPKPEPIVPKPPAPKSMFPTLREMAEEAARREETRLAKEKEAATSTWTTTDSPPARCAPMRVEHHGNVTNTRATRRPEKTSMADYRLRRDEMPASLIDELDALRRFLTVRRLGAVDEPIKEVTAMKYEEHLRGLLGWMRSHVKPNFPIEKLTSLRAAFPTPDRRGAQLAFEHIQWLVNERKCSANYELVALRAFIAAAKFVHGGDEDDVGSGDGLDKPYAKLGLVQQLRKISKETGRRAERESPVADARVKWLDWSQYLRVVDALREECAALDKDGRRRSPSAVAWSVQRYLIFGILSCVPDRQRTVRELEIGRTLFRERVVSGGTESAGVGESRSSASGKAGEYRWVIRHGPDDYKTGRDYGVRPPMVIHPKFYPALEDFVANHRHHLGEPAHGLLFSTRSGAPLRDKDVHRILTSTSYRLTGKRVNPHLVRDMIITHLRGTDASERELEALAIYMGHSLAMQKGTYDRRTKEEKVAPAIDLLDSVNAKMRA
;
A
#
# COMPACT_ATOMS: atom_id res chain seq x y z
N MET A 1 -0.11 -71.69 -39.28
CA MET A 1 1.00 -71.75 -40.27
C MET A 1 1.66 -70.36 -40.26
N PHE A 2 2.83 -70.30 -39.70
CA PHE A 2 3.79 -69.23 -39.89
C PHE A 2 4.57 -69.46 -41.19
N PRO A 3 5.19 -68.48 -41.81
CA PRO A 3 6.47 -67.98 -41.36
C PRO A 3 6.76 -66.50 -41.74
N PRO A 4 8.04 -66.09 -41.57
CA PRO A 4 8.43 -64.84 -40.96
C PRO A 4 9.08 -63.83 -41.94
N GLY A 5 9.29 -62.60 -41.54
CA GLY A 5 10.06 -61.65 -42.32
C GLY A 5 10.60 -60.48 -41.45
N ALA A 6 11.90 -60.57 -41.27
CA ALA A 6 12.69 -59.58 -40.50
C ALA A 6 12.89 -58.24 -41.22
N GLY A 7 13.00 -57.20 -40.49
CA GLY A 7 13.45 -55.86 -40.93
C GLY A 7 13.91 -55.02 -39.74
N ALA A 8 15.21 -55.18 -39.40
CA ALA A 8 15.84 -54.43 -38.36
C ALA A 8 16.11 -52.98 -38.83
N ALA A 9 15.50 -51.97 -38.16
CA ALA A 9 15.94 -50.61 -38.23
C ALA A 9 16.58 -50.22 -36.88
N ALA A 10 17.89 -50.05 -36.93
CA ALA A 10 18.68 -49.63 -35.77
C ALA A 10 18.32 -48.19 -35.34
N SER A 11 17.66 -48.09 -34.21
CA SER A 11 17.47 -46.81 -33.49
C SER A 11 18.72 -46.57 -32.66
N SER A 12 19.52 -45.59 -33.05
CA SER A 12 20.60 -45.04 -32.25
C SER A 12 20.03 -44.35 -31.04
N ARG A 13 19.91 -45.04 -29.90
CA ARG A 13 19.68 -44.45 -28.60
C ARG A 13 20.93 -43.69 -28.19
N GLY A 14 20.89 -42.34 -28.25
CA GLY A 14 21.86 -41.48 -27.61
C GLY A 14 21.89 -41.77 -26.10
N ALA A 15 23.06 -42.13 -25.60
CA ALA A 15 23.28 -42.35 -24.17
C ALA A 15 22.93 -41.07 -23.40
N SER A 16 21.86 -41.11 -22.62
CA SER A 16 21.54 -40.05 -21.65
C SER A 16 22.62 -40.10 -20.57
N GLN A 17 23.53 -39.13 -20.56
CA GLN A 17 24.45 -38.91 -19.46
C GLN A 17 23.61 -38.51 -18.23
N SER A 18 23.62 -39.34 -17.19
CA SER A 18 22.99 -39.02 -15.91
C SER A 18 23.78 -37.86 -15.27
N HIS A 19 23.21 -36.67 -15.25
CA HIS A 19 23.85 -35.45 -14.74
C HIS A 19 23.99 -35.40 -13.21
N GLY A 20 23.67 -36.45 -12.47
CA GLY A 20 23.76 -36.49 -11.01
C GLY A 20 22.69 -35.66 -10.32
N SER A 21 22.95 -35.22 -9.09
CA SER A 21 22.04 -34.31 -8.37
C SER A 21 22.09 -32.88 -8.92
N LEU A 22 21.01 -32.10 -8.72
CA LEU A 22 20.99 -30.69 -9.14
C LEU A 22 22.16 -29.90 -8.54
N ALA A 23 22.45 -30.08 -7.25
CA ALA A 23 23.56 -29.39 -6.57
C ALA A 23 24.93 -29.75 -7.18
N GLU A 24 25.15 -31.02 -7.53
CA GLU A 24 26.38 -31.46 -8.19
C GLU A 24 26.51 -30.89 -9.61
N PHE A 25 25.40 -30.82 -10.33
CA PHE A 25 25.35 -30.16 -11.64
C PHE A 25 25.71 -28.67 -11.56
N ILE A 26 25.13 -27.94 -10.59
CA ILE A 26 25.43 -26.54 -10.35
C ILE A 26 26.90 -26.34 -9.97
N ARG A 27 27.45 -27.19 -9.09
CA ARG A 27 28.86 -27.16 -8.72
C ARG A 27 29.77 -27.20 -9.95
N ARG A 28 29.52 -28.16 -10.84
CA ARG A 28 30.28 -28.29 -12.08
C ARG A 28 30.11 -27.09 -13.02
N CYS A 29 28.93 -26.47 -13.06
CA CYS A 29 28.74 -25.23 -13.80
C CYS A 29 29.49 -24.05 -13.16
N CYS A 30 29.60 -24.01 -11.84
CA CYS A 30 30.42 -23.02 -11.12
C CYS A 30 31.91 -23.20 -11.36
N GLU A 31 32.40 -24.44 -11.47
CA GLU A 31 33.77 -24.75 -11.87
C GLU A 31 34.09 -24.20 -13.29
N ASP A 32 33.17 -24.37 -14.26
CA ASP A 32 33.32 -23.86 -15.62
C ASP A 32 33.44 -22.32 -15.70
N VAL A 33 32.90 -21.61 -14.74
CA VAL A 33 32.98 -20.13 -14.63
C VAL A 33 34.03 -19.64 -13.64
N GLY A 34 34.90 -20.54 -13.14
CA GLY A 34 35.99 -20.21 -12.21
C GLY A 34 35.54 -19.95 -10.77
N ARG A 35 34.42 -20.52 -10.36
CA ARG A 35 33.82 -20.35 -9.00
C ARG A 35 33.49 -21.69 -8.35
N GLY A 36 34.23 -22.76 -8.63
CA GLY A 36 33.96 -24.09 -8.11
C GLY A 36 34.02 -24.21 -6.59
N ASP A 37 34.79 -23.37 -5.93
CA ASP A 37 34.96 -23.36 -4.46
C ASP A 37 33.96 -22.43 -3.74
N ASP A 38 33.08 -21.75 -4.45
CA ASP A 38 32.09 -20.82 -3.90
C ASP A 38 30.83 -21.57 -3.43
N VAL A 39 30.96 -22.18 -2.24
CA VAL A 39 29.91 -23.02 -1.62
C VAL A 39 28.61 -22.22 -1.40
N ASP A 40 28.72 -20.95 -1.05
CA ASP A 40 27.56 -20.08 -0.78
C ASP A 40 26.79 -19.79 -2.08
N THR A 41 27.49 -19.50 -3.18
CA THR A 41 26.86 -19.32 -4.50
C THR A 41 26.21 -20.61 -4.98
N ILE A 42 26.84 -21.76 -4.82
CA ILE A 42 26.30 -23.07 -5.20
C ILE A 42 25.01 -23.36 -4.42
N ALA A 43 25.03 -23.15 -3.11
CA ALA A 43 23.86 -23.36 -2.25
C ALA A 43 22.71 -22.40 -2.61
N ALA A 44 23.00 -21.11 -2.77
CA ALA A 44 22.01 -20.08 -3.10
C ALA A 44 21.34 -20.35 -4.46
N VAL A 45 22.12 -20.66 -5.50
CA VAL A 45 21.57 -20.94 -6.83
C VAL A 45 20.78 -22.24 -6.85
N THR A 46 21.25 -23.28 -6.14
CA THR A 46 20.51 -24.54 -6.02
C THR A 46 19.15 -24.34 -5.36
N GLU A 47 19.08 -23.51 -4.31
CA GLU A 47 17.82 -23.22 -3.64
C GLU A 47 16.89 -22.34 -4.49
N VAL A 48 17.42 -21.33 -5.17
CA VAL A 48 16.65 -20.50 -6.12
C VAL A 48 16.00 -21.38 -7.19
N LEU A 49 16.74 -22.29 -7.79
CA LEU A 49 16.20 -23.21 -8.80
C LEU A 49 15.16 -24.16 -8.21
N ARG A 50 15.38 -24.68 -6.99
CA ARG A 50 14.44 -25.56 -6.31
C ARG A 50 13.12 -24.87 -5.97
N VAL A 51 13.17 -23.63 -5.50
CA VAL A 51 11.99 -22.81 -5.23
C VAL A 51 11.19 -22.55 -6.50
N ASN A 52 11.87 -22.39 -7.64
CA ASN A 52 11.25 -22.21 -8.94
C ASN A 52 10.92 -23.54 -9.65
N LYS A 53 10.85 -24.66 -8.89
CA LYS A 53 10.44 -26.00 -9.32
C LYS A 53 11.41 -26.77 -10.22
N TYR A 54 12.62 -26.29 -10.45
CA TYR A 54 13.67 -27.02 -11.10
C TYR A 54 14.35 -27.97 -10.09
N ARG A 55 14.05 -29.27 -10.16
CA ARG A 55 14.52 -30.25 -9.18
C ARG A 55 15.66 -31.15 -9.71
N ARG A 56 15.76 -31.28 -11.02
CA ARG A 56 16.75 -32.09 -11.72
C ARG A 56 17.44 -31.27 -12.80
N PRO A 57 18.67 -31.63 -13.20
CA PRO A 57 19.33 -30.98 -14.31
C PRO A 57 18.52 -30.97 -15.61
N ASP A 58 17.77 -32.02 -15.88
CA ASP A 58 16.93 -32.13 -17.07
C ASP A 58 15.78 -31.12 -17.10
N ASP A 59 15.30 -30.70 -15.96
CA ASP A 59 14.27 -29.64 -15.85
C ASP A 59 14.78 -28.31 -16.40
N LEU A 60 16.10 -28.13 -16.52
CA LEU A 60 16.74 -26.91 -17.04
C LEU A 60 16.93 -26.94 -18.56
N ALA A 61 16.48 -27.99 -19.25
CA ALA A 61 16.66 -28.13 -20.71
C ALA A 61 16.00 -26.99 -21.51
N THR A 62 14.90 -26.44 -21.00
CA THR A 62 14.18 -25.29 -21.59
C THR A 62 14.50 -23.95 -20.91
N PHE A 63 15.43 -23.97 -19.94
CA PHE A 63 15.76 -22.80 -19.13
C PHE A 63 16.45 -21.71 -19.95
N SER A 64 15.83 -20.58 -20.11
CA SER A 64 16.34 -19.46 -20.88
C SER A 64 17.19 -18.50 -20.03
N GLU A 65 18.10 -17.77 -20.68
CA GLU A 65 18.89 -16.74 -20.03
C GLU A 65 18.03 -15.61 -19.40
N LYS A 66 16.90 -15.33 -20.02
CA LYS A 66 15.93 -14.36 -19.51
C LYS A 66 15.28 -14.84 -18.23
N GLU A 67 14.83 -16.08 -18.18
CA GLU A 67 14.29 -16.69 -16.96
C GLU A 67 15.35 -16.79 -15.86
N ALA A 68 16.60 -17.11 -16.22
CA ALA A 68 17.71 -17.12 -15.27
C ALA A 68 17.90 -15.77 -14.58
N MET A 69 17.88 -14.67 -15.35
CA MET A 69 18.00 -13.32 -14.80
C MET A 69 16.78 -12.93 -13.96
N GLU A 70 15.57 -13.31 -14.38
CA GLU A 70 14.32 -13.01 -13.64
C GLU A 70 14.30 -13.68 -12.25
N ILE A 71 14.86 -14.87 -12.11
CA ILE A 71 14.94 -15.59 -10.83
C ILE A 71 16.25 -15.34 -10.06
N GLY A 72 17.16 -14.49 -10.57
CA GLY A 72 18.38 -14.10 -9.89
C GLY A 72 19.58 -15.05 -10.07
N VAL A 73 19.57 -15.93 -11.07
CA VAL A 73 20.74 -16.74 -11.43
C VAL A 73 21.73 -15.91 -12.25
N PRO A 74 23.02 -15.87 -11.90
CA PRO A 74 24.02 -15.10 -12.65
C PRO A 74 24.10 -15.52 -14.11
N LEU A 75 24.09 -14.58 -15.05
CA LEU A 75 24.07 -14.85 -16.50
C LEU A 75 25.17 -15.81 -16.96
N ARG A 76 26.42 -15.63 -16.49
CA ARG A 76 27.53 -16.53 -16.83
C ARG A 76 27.27 -17.98 -16.40
N LEU A 77 26.63 -18.16 -15.25
CA LEU A 77 26.29 -19.49 -14.75
C LEU A 77 25.13 -20.10 -15.55
N ALA A 78 24.12 -19.30 -15.95
CA ALA A 78 23.05 -19.74 -16.83
C ALA A 78 23.58 -20.21 -18.20
N ILE A 79 24.55 -19.50 -18.78
CA ILE A 79 25.24 -19.91 -20.02
C ILE A 79 26.00 -21.22 -19.82
N ALA A 80 26.71 -21.39 -18.69
CA ALA A 80 27.42 -22.63 -18.39
C ALA A 80 26.46 -23.84 -18.21
N MET A 81 25.34 -23.64 -17.57
CA MET A 81 24.28 -24.65 -17.43
C MET A 81 23.77 -25.10 -18.80
N ARG A 82 23.42 -24.14 -19.65
CA ARG A 82 22.91 -24.42 -20.99
C ARG A 82 23.92 -25.15 -21.85
N LYS A 83 25.19 -24.75 -21.80
CA LYS A 83 26.29 -25.40 -22.49
C LYS A 83 26.44 -26.88 -22.10
N ARG A 84 26.40 -27.17 -20.78
CA ARG A 84 26.49 -28.56 -20.29
C ARG A 84 25.29 -29.41 -20.70
N LEU A 85 24.09 -28.81 -20.77
CA LEU A 85 22.88 -29.52 -21.19
C LEU A 85 22.84 -29.77 -22.71
N SER A 86 23.33 -28.81 -23.51
CA SER A 86 23.33 -28.92 -24.99
C SER A 86 24.45 -29.79 -25.58
N GLY A 87 25.45 -30.18 -24.79
CA GLY A 87 26.60 -30.95 -25.27
C GLY A 87 27.49 -30.21 -26.29
N ALA A 88 27.29 -28.88 -26.48
CA ALA A 88 28.00 -28.10 -27.47
C ALA A 88 29.42 -27.78 -27.01
N GLY A 89 30.41 -28.10 -27.84
CA GLY A 89 31.83 -27.86 -27.59
C GLY A 89 32.34 -26.42 -27.70
N MET A 90 31.44 -25.42 -27.62
CA MET A 90 31.74 -23.99 -27.72
C MET A 90 32.26 -23.42 -26.39
N THR A 91 33.27 -22.55 -26.42
CA THR A 91 33.78 -21.93 -25.20
C THR A 91 32.78 -20.90 -24.64
N ILE A 92 32.87 -20.58 -23.32
CA ILE A 92 31.98 -19.59 -22.70
C ILE A 92 32.21 -18.21 -23.34
N ASP A 93 33.46 -17.88 -23.67
CA ASP A 93 33.81 -16.61 -24.32
C ASP A 93 33.28 -16.54 -25.75
N ASP A 94 33.24 -17.66 -26.49
CA ASP A 94 32.60 -17.74 -27.81
C ASP A 94 31.09 -17.55 -27.72
N ALA A 95 30.44 -18.10 -26.68
CA ALA A 95 29.01 -17.92 -26.45
C ALA A 95 28.66 -16.46 -26.05
N ILE A 96 29.52 -15.80 -25.31
CA ILE A 96 29.38 -14.35 -24.97
C ILE A 96 29.64 -13.48 -26.22
N ALA A 97 30.58 -13.86 -27.07
CA ALA A 97 30.87 -13.15 -28.31
C ALA A 97 29.76 -13.33 -29.38
N ALA A 98 29.00 -14.43 -29.31
CA ALA A 98 27.87 -14.71 -30.19
C ALA A 98 26.59 -13.96 -29.83
N VAL A 99 26.53 -13.28 -28.69
CA VAL A 99 25.43 -12.34 -28.37
C VAL A 99 25.50 -11.20 -29.39
N PRO A 100 24.46 -10.93 -30.18
CA PRO A 100 24.51 -9.86 -31.18
C PRO A 100 24.83 -8.55 -30.48
N LYS A 101 25.99 -7.98 -30.82
CA LYS A 101 26.33 -6.62 -30.41
C LYS A 101 25.22 -5.71 -30.91
N PRO A 102 24.72 -4.78 -30.10
CA PRO A 102 23.78 -3.79 -30.59
C PRO A 102 24.41 -3.14 -31.82
N GLU A 103 23.66 -3.10 -32.92
CA GLU A 103 24.11 -2.48 -34.16
C GLU A 103 24.69 -1.08 -33.88
N PRO A 104 25.79 -0.69 -34.50
CA PRO A 104 26.33 0.65 -34.35
C PRO A 104 25.24 1.63 -34.76
N ILE A 105 24.87 2.51 -33.84
CA ILE A 105 23.88 3.56 -34.07
C ILE A 105 24.39 4.41 -35.22
N VAL A 106 23.84 4.19 -36.42
CA VAL A 106 24.02 5.11 -37.53
C VAL A 106 23.47 6.45 -37.08
N PRO A 107 24.27 7.55 -37.13
CA PRO A 107 23.77 8.84 -36.71
C PRO A 107 22.55 9.20 -37.54
N LYS A 108 21.38 9.19 -36.91
CA LYS A 108 20.16 9.70 -37.52
C LYS A 108 20.37 11.16 -37.88
N PRO A 109 19.84 11.62 -39.04
CA PRO A 109 19.84 13.05 -39.37
C PRO A 109 19.21 13.83 -38.21
N PRO A 110 19.64 15.07 -37.93
CA PRO A 110 19.20 15.84 -36.79
C PRO A 110 17.68 15.88 -36.75
N ALA A 111 17.15 15.38 -35.66
CA ALA A 111 15.72 15.40 -35.39
C ALA A 111 15.23 16.85 -35.38
N PRO A 112 14.00 17.12 -35.83
CA PRO A 112 13.43 18.45 -35.71
C PRO A 112 13.45 18.83 -34.22
N LYS A 113 13.81 20.11 -33.95
CA LYS A 113 13.98 20.67 -32.60
C LYS A 113 12.89 20.17 -31.70
N SER A 114 13.27 19.49 -30.63
CA SER A 114 12.40 18.94 -29.62
C SER A 114 11.40 20.01 -29.16
N MET A 115 10.11 19.70 -29.20
CA MET A 115 9.05 20.58 -28.70
C MET A 115 9.04 20.66 -27.16
N PHE A 116 10.00 20.02 -26.51
CA PHE A 116 10.20 20.05 -25.06
C PHE A 116 11.47 20.79 -24.73
N PRO A 117 11.44 21.74 -23.77
CA PRO A 117 12.60 22.47 -23.33
C PRO A 117 13.66 21.51 -22.77
N THR A 118 14.93 21.82 -23.02
CA THR A 118 16.07 21.09 -22.47
C THR A 118 16.11 21.24 -20.94
N LEU A 119 16.74 20.30 -20.24
CA LEU A 119 16.93 20.37 -18.78
C LEU A 119 17.57 21.70 -18.35
N ARG A 120 18.45 22.26 -19.17
CA ARG A 120 19.06 23.56 -18.92
C ARG A 120 18.05 24.70 -19.03
N GLU A 121 17.20 24.71 -20.06
CA GLU A 121 16.15 25.73 -20.23
C GLU A 121 15.12 25.65 -19.11
N MET A 122 14.78 24.42 -18.63
CA MET A 122 13.91 24.24 -17.48
C MET A 122 14.54 24.74 -16.16
N ALA A 123 15.84 24.55 -15.98
CA ALA A 123 16.56 25.05 -14.82
C ALA A 123 16.67 26.59 -14.84
N GLU A 124 16.95 27.18 -16.00
CA GLU A 124 17.01 28.64 -16.18
C GLU A 124 15.62 29.28 -15.99
N GLU A 125 14.55 28.61 -16.41
CA GLU A 125 13.18 29.09 -16.17
C GLU A 125 12.78 28.97 -14.71
N ALA A 126 13.18 27.89 -14.01
CA ALA A 126 12.96 27.72 -12.58
C ALA A 126 13.70 28.81 -11.77
N ALA A 127 14.96 29.11 -12.14
CA ALA A 127 15.73 30.18 -11.50
C ALA A 127 15.08 31.55 -11.70
N ARG A 128 14.60 31.88 -12.90
CA ARG A 128 13.85 33.14 -13.16
C ARG A 128 12.56 33.24 -12.37
N ARG A 129 11.83 32.13 -12.21
CA ARG A 129 10.60 32.09 -11.39
C ARG A 129 10.90 32.34 -9.92
N GLU A 130 12.00 31.78 -9.41
CA GLU A 130 12.43 31.98 -8.03
C GLU A 130 12.92 33.42 -7.80
N GLU A 131 13.67 33.99 -8.74
CA GLU A 131 14.11 35.39 -8.70
C GLU A 131 12.92 36.36 -8.74
N THR A 132 11.90 36.05 -9.55
CA THR A 132 10.65 36.83 -9.61
C THR A 132 9.85 36.71 -8.30
N ARG A 133 9.89 35.55 -7.66
CA ARG A 133 9.27 35.32 -6.36
C ARG A 133 9.96 36.13 -5.27
N LEU A 134 11.28 36.06 -5.22
CA LEU A 134 12.10 36.83 -4.27
C LEU A 134 11.98 38.36 -4.49
N ALA A 135 11.85 38.80 -5.74
CA ALA A 135 11.61 40.20 -6.06
C ALA A 135 10.24 40.67 -5.54
N LYS A 136 9.19 39.88 -5.77
CA LYS A 136 7.84 40.15 -5.24
C LYS A 136 7.78 40.12 -3.71
N GLU A 137 8.52 39.21 -3.05
CA GLU A 137 8.63 39.17 -1.60
C GLU A 137 9.37 40.40 -1.05
N LYS A 138 10.44 40.87 -1.75
CA LYS A 138 11.11 42.13 -1.39
C LYS A 138 10.23 43.35 -1.62
N GLU A 139 9.46 43.40 -2.69
CA GLU A 139 8.54 44.48 -3.00
C GLU A 139 7.38 44.53 -1.99
N ALA A 140 6.85 43.38 -1.57
CA ALA A 140 5.87 43.27 -0.49
C ALA A 140 6.44 43.67 0.87
N ALA A 141 7.71 43.39 1.14
CA ALA A 141 8.40 43.78 2.37
C ALA A 141 8.70 45.30 2.42
N THR A 142 8.97 45.93 1.26
CA THR A 142 9.19 47.40 1.18
C THR A 142 7.93 48.22 1.19
N SER A 143 6.80 47.63 0.78
CA SER A 143 5.49 48.35 0.78
C SER A 143 4.85 48.46 2.17
N THR A 144 5.40 47.83 3.19
CA THR A 144 4.84 47.83 4.57
C THR A 144 5.60 48.75 5.55
N TRP A 145 6.56 49.57 5.08
CA TRP A 145 7.33 50.47 5.94
C TRP A 145 7.02 51.96 5.67
N THR A 146 5.81 52.38 6.01
CA THR A 146 5.55 53.79 6.42
C THR A 146 4.55 53.79 7.55
N THR A 147 5.03 54.36 8.67
CA THR A 147 4.39 54.85 9.86
C THR A 147 4.34 53.95 11.09
N THR A 148 5.02 54.50 12.07
CA THR A 148 4.92 54.52 13.52
C THR A 148 5.87 53.65 14.32
N ASP A 149 6.81 54.40 14.94
CA ASP A 149 7.65 53.97 16.06
C ASP A 149 6.85 53.38 17.21
N SER A 150 7.16 52.13 17.54
CA SER A 150 7.07 51.58 18.91
C SER A 150 7.81 50.25 18.98
N PRO A 151 8.58 49.95 20.04
CA PRO A 151 9.40 48.77 20.14
C PRO A 151 8.57 47.49 20.25
N PRO A 152 9.10 46.30 19.80
CA PRO A 152 8.33 45.07 19.77
C PRO A 152 8.04 44.59 21.18
N ALA A 153 6.77 44.61 21.54
CA ALA A 153 6.25 43.93 22.71
C ALA A 153 6.47 42.41 22.56
N ARG A 154 6.99 41.77 23.61
CA ARG A 154 7.11 40.33 23.76
C ARG A 154 5.82 39.63 23.34
N CYS A 155 5.91 38.63 22.51
CA CYS A 155 4.78 37.79 22.11
C CYS A 155 4.05 37.28 23.35
N ALA A 156 2.90 37.88 23.65
CA ALA A 156 1.96 37.36 24.62
C ALA A 156 1.27 36.14 24.03
N PRO A 157 0.99 35.10 24.83
CA PRO A 157 0.24 33.94 24.34
C PRO A 157 -1.16 34.37 23.92
N MET A 158 -1.56 33.93 22.74
CA MET A 158 -2.87 34.21 22.14
C MET A 158 -3.99 33.76 23.09
N ARG A 159 -4.72 34.70 23.61
CA ARG A 159 -5.85 34.51 24.53
C ARG A 159 -6.97 33.83 23.73
N VAL A 160 -7.22 32.56 23.99
CA VAL A 160 -8.41 31.87 23.49
C VAL A 160 -9.56 32.20 24.43
N GLU A 161 -10.42 33.12 24.03
CA GLU A 161 -11.68 33.33 24.72
C GLU A 161 -12.57 32.11 24.59
N HIS A 162 -12.98 31.54 25.72
CA HIS A 162 -14.00 30.54 25.82
C HIS A 162 -15.37 31.19 25.53
N HIS A 163 -15.79 31.17 24.28
CA HIS A 163 -17.20 31.30 23.97
C HIS A 163 -17.83 29.93 23.89
N GLY A 164 -18.88 29.78 24.71
CA GLY A 164 -19.73 28.60 24.73
C GLY A 164 -20.31 28.28 23.36
N ASN A 165 -20.67 27.00 23.21
CA ASN A 165 -21.49 26.42 22.16
C ASN A 165 -21.41 27.14 20.80
N VAL A 166 -20.28 27.01 20.09
CA VAL A 166 -20.25 27.37 18.69
C VAL A 166 -20.86 26.21 17.93
N THR A 167 -22.15 26.31 17.70
CA THR A 167 -22.79 25.66 16.55
C THR A 167 -21.91 25.85 15.33
N ASN A 168 -21.60 24.78 14.69
CA ASN A 168 -20.77 24.54 13.51
C ASN A 168 -21.08 25.53 12.36
N THR A 169 -20.54 26.76 12.40
CA THR A 169 -20.72 27.73 11.32
C THR A 169 -19.37 28.25 10.87
N ARG A 170 -19.05 27.91 9.61
CA ARG A 170 -17.94 28.37 8.78
C ARG A 170 -16.60 27.65 8.94
N ALA A 171 -16.58 26.34 8.66
CA ALA A 171 -15.52 25.80 7.82
C ALA A 171 -15.57 26.54 6.47
N THR A 172 -14.41 26.96 5.95
CA THR A 172 -14.24 27.39 4.57
C THR A 172 -15.15 26.54 3.70
N ARG A 173 -16.15 27.17 3.06
CA ARG A 173 -17.08 26.50 2.16
C ARG A 173 -16.24 25.69 1.19
N ARG A 174 -16.26 24.36 1.32
CA ARG A 174 -16.14 23.52 0.15
C ARG A 174 -17.08 24.16 -0.87
N PRO A 175 -16.66 24.35 -2.14
CA PRO A 175 -17.61 24.70 -3.16
C PRO A 175 -18.81 23.79 -2.94
N GLU A 176 -19.99 24.37 -2.77
CA GLU A 176 -21.20 23.61 -2.50
C GLU A 176 -21.18 22.43 -3.45
N LYS A 177 -20.90 21.25 -2.92
CA LYS A 177 -21.38 20.04 -3.56
C LYS A 177 -22.88 20.24 -3.46
N THR A 178 -23.48 20.75 -4.53
CA THR A 178 -24.91 20.67 -4.70
C THR A 178 -25.28 19.31 -4.19
N SER A 179 -26.12 19.25 -3.17
CA SER A 179 -26.57 18.02 -2.54
C SER A 179 -27.32 17.25 -3.61
N MET A 180 -26.56 16.59 -4.49
CA MET A 180 -27.16 15.72 -5.50
C MET A 180 -27.78 14.59 -4.70
N ALA A 181 -29.08 14.42 -4.81
CA ALA A 181 -29.87 13.39 -4.15
C ALA A 181 -29.13 12.06 -4.20
N ASP A 182 -29.17 11.31 -3.12
CA ASP A 182 -28.59 9.96 -3.11
C ASP A 182 -29.38 9.10 -4.10
N TYR A 183 -28.81 8.90 -5.27
CA TYR A 183 -29.42 8.14 -6.36
C TYR A 183 -29.31 6.62 -6.17
N ARG A 184 -28.54 6.18 -5.18
CA ARG A 184 -28.36 4.74 -4.92
C ARG A 184 -29.64 4.11 -4.41
N LEU A 185 -29.96 2.94 -4.92
CA LEU A 185 -31.05 2.15 -4.37
C LEU A 185 -30.75 1.76 -2.91
N ARG A 186 -31.70 1.96 -2.02
CA ARG A 186 -31.63 1.46 -0.67
C ARG A 186 -32.11 0.02 -0.63
N ARG A 187 -31.55 -0.78 0.29
CA ARG A 187 -31.93 -2.21 0.37
C ARG A 187 -33.41 -2.42 0.66
N ASP A 188 -34.00 -1.54 1.48
CA ASP A 188 -35.41 -1.57 1.84
C ASP A 188 -36.38 -1.21 0.67
N GLU A 189 -35.86 -0.65 -0.41
CA GLU A 189 -36.60 -0.31 -1.61
C GLU A 189 -36.54 -1.40 -2.70
N MET A 190 -35.67 -2.43 -2.52
CA MET A 190 -35.43 -3.42 -3.56
C MET A 190 -36.39 -4.61 -3.48
N PRO A 191 -36.74 -5.23 -4.63
CA PRO A 191 -37.41 -6.53 -4.64
C PRO A 191 -36.59 -7.60 -3.94
N ALA A 192 -37.27 -8.54 -3.28
CA ALA A 192 -36.62 -9.64 -2.55
C ALA A 192 -35.66 -10.45 -3.45
N SER A 193 -36.06 -10.72 -4.70
CA SER A 193 -35.24 -11.45 -5.68
C SER A 193 -33.90 -10.77 -5.97
N LEU A 194 -33.87 -9.43 -6.04
CA LEU A 194 -32.62 -8.67 -6.25
C LEU A 194 -31.75 -8.68 -4.97
N ILE A 195 -32.37 -8.63 -3.79
CA ILE A 195 -31.66 -8.75 -2.52
C ILE A 195 -31.00 -10.13 -2.41
N ASP A 196 -31.72 -11.20 -2.73
CA ASP A 196 -31.22 -12.58 -2.72
C ASP A 196 -30.07 -12.76 -3.70
N GLU A 197 -30.15 -12.14 -4.90
CA GLU A 197 -29.10 -12.17 -5.90
C GLU A 197 -27.84 -11.39 -5.44
N LEU A 198 -28.00 -10.24 -4.78
CA LEU A 198 -26.89 -9.50 -4.18
C LEU A 198 -26.21 -10.27 -3.04
N ASP A 199 -26.99 -10.99 -2.23
CA ASP A 199 -26.45 -11.85 -1.18
C ASP A 199 -25.78 -13.11 -1.76
N ALA A 200 -26.28 -13.64 -2.88
CA ALA A 200 -25.61 -14.68 -3.65
C ALA A 200 -24.29 -14.18 -4.25
N LEU A 201 -24.26 -12.99 -4.85
CA LEU A 201 -23.03 -12.34 -5.31
C LEU A 201 -22.01 -12.15 -4.18
N ARG A 202 -22.47 -11.75 -3.00
CA ARG A 202 -21.60 -11.60 -1.83
C ARG A 202 -20.95 -12.94 -1.46
N ARG A 203 -21.72 -14.03 -1.41
CA ARG A 203 -21.20 -15.38 -1.18
C ARG A 203 -20.23 -15.80 -2.29
N PHE A 204 -20.58 -15.53 -3.55
CA PHE A 204 -19.70 -15.78 -4.71
C PHE A 204 -18.33 -15.12 -4.57
N LEU A 205 -18.26 -13.93 -3.99
CA LEU A 205 -17.04 -13.14 -3.84
C LEU A 205 -16.23 -13.49 -2.59
N THR A 206 -16.87 -13.95 -1.51
CA THR A 206 -16.22 -14.10 -0.19
C THR A 206 -15.91 -15.54 0.18
N VAL A 207 -16.58 -16.50 -0.46
CA VAL A 207 -16.39 -17.92 -0.18
C VAL A 207 -15.54 -18.57 -1.27
N ARG A 208 -14.55 -19.37 -0.85
CA ARG A 208 -13.73 -20.16 -1.78
C ARG A 208 -14.60 -21.23 -2.44
N ARG A 209 -14.57 -21.30 -3.77
CA ARG A 209 -15.31 -22.29 -4.57
C ARG A 209 -14.34 -23.23 -5.26
N LEU A 210 -14.74 -24.49 -5.43
CA LEU A 210 -14.00 -25.46 -6.20
C LEU A 210 -13.93 -24.98 -7.67
N GLY A 211 -12.75 -24.99 -8.26
CA GLY A 211 -12.54 -24.51 -9.64
C GLY A 211 -12.51 -22.98 -9.80
N ALA A 212 -12.76 -22.20 -8.75
CA ALA A 212 -12.68 -20.74 -8.85
C ALA A 212 -11.23 -20.28 -9.07
N VAL A 213 -11.04 -19.43 -10.07
CA VAL A 213 -9.73 -18.84 -10.40
C VAL A 213 -9.47 -17.57 -9.57
N ASP A 214 -10.53 -16.85 -9.19
CA ASP A 214 -10.42 -15.63 -8.39
C ASP A 214 -10.32 -15.99 -6.89
N GLU A 215 -9.36 -15.41 -6.20
CA GLU A 215 -9.24 -15.50 -4.73
C GLU A 215 -10.42 -14.80 -4.03
N PRO A 216 -10.93 -15.38 -2.93
CA PRO A 216 -11.98 -14.74 -2.14
C PRO A 216 -11.58 -13.38 -1.62
N ILE A 217 -12.43 -12.39 -1.78
CA ILE A 217 -12.23 -11.05 -1.23
C ILE A 217 -12.79 -10.93 0.18
N LYS A 218 -12.31 -9.91 0.93
CA LYS A 218 -12.82 -9.62 2.28
C LYS A 218 -14.27 -9.11 2.20
N GLU A 219 -15.09 -9.46 3.18
CA GLU A 219 -16.50 -9.05 3.31
C GLU A 219 -16.69 -7.54 3.13
N VAL A 220 -15.83 -6.73 3.75
CA VAL A 220 -15.85 -5.26 3.60
C VAL A 220 -15.68 -4.80 2.14
N THR A 221 -14.92 -5.54 1.34
CA THR A 221 -14.73 -5.24 -0.09
C THR A 221 -15.98 -5.64 -0.88
N ALA A 222 -16.58 -6.80 -0.57
CA ALA A 222 -17.83 -7.25 -1.19
C ALA A 222 -18.99 -6.28 -0.91
N MET A 223 -19.13 -5.81 0.33
CA MET A 223 -20.09 -4.76 0.69
C MET A 223 -19.88 -3.48 -0.11
N LYS A 224 -18.60 -3.11 -0.35
CA LYS A 224 -18.27 -1.93 -1.15
C LYS A 224 -18.66 -2.11 -2.62
N TYR A 225 -18.47 -3.31 -3.15
CA TYR A 225 -18.91 -3.64 -4.51
C TYR A 225 -20.44 -3.57 -4.63
N GLU A 226 -21.18 -4.09 -3.64
CA GLU A 226 -22.63 -3.96 -3.56
C GLU A 226 -23.07 -2.48 -3.60
N GLU A 227 -22.41 -1.60 -2.83
CA GLU A 227 -22.71 -0.15 -2.86
C GLU A 227 -22.58 0.45 -4.27
N HIS A 228 -21.56 0.06 -5.05
CA HIS A 228 -21.37 0.53 -6.41
C HIS A 228 -22.43 -0.03 -7.38
N LEU A 229 -22.82 -1.29 -7.22
CA LEU A 229 -23.89 -1.91 -8.02
C LEU A 229 -25.23 -1.26 -7.74
N ARG A 230 -25.55 -1.00 -6.48
CA ARG A 230 -26.75 -0.26 -6.07
C ARG A 230 -26.73 1.16 -6.65
N GLY A 231 -25.54 1.76 -6.79
CA GLY A 231 -25.36 3.02 -7.47
C GLY A 231 -25.67 2.93 -8.98
N LEU A 232 -25.16 1.90 -9.66
CA LEU A 232 -25.45 1.68 -11.09
C LEU A 232 -26.95 1.46 -11.35
N LEU A 233 -27.58 0.61 -10.55
CA LEU A 233 -29.00 0.31 -10.69
C LEU A 233 -29.90 1.52 -10.41
N GLY A 234 -29.57 2.31 -9.39
CA GLY A 234 -30.29 3.52 -9.05
C GLY A 234 -30.10 4.64 -10.11
N TRP A 235 -28.89 4.78 -10.65
CA TRP A 235 -28.62 5.67 -11.77
C TRP A 235 -29.41 5.24 -13.03
N MET A 236 -29.41 3.97 -13.35
CA MET A 236 -30.16 3.44 -14.47
C MET A 236 -31.66 3.77 -14.34
N ARG A 237 -32.23 3.62 -13.15
CA ARG A 237 -33.63 3.94 -12.86
C ARG A 237 -33.93 5.43 -12.99
N SER A 238 -33.03 6.30 -12.55
CA SER A 238 -33.29 7.75 -12.51
C SER A 238 -32.93 8.48 -13.80
N HIS A 239 -31.98 7.97 -14.61
CA HIS A 239 -31.42 8.67 -15.76
C HIS A 239 -31.67 7.97 -17.11
N VAL A 240 -31.63 6.63 -17.14
CA VAL A 240 -31.79 5.87 -18.37
C VAL A 240 -33.26 5.50 -18.63
N LYS A 241 -33.95 5.09 -17.59
CA LYS A 241 -35.37 4.69 -17.64
C LYS A 241 -36.14 5.41 -16.52
N PRO A 242 -36.39 6.73 -16.66
CA PRO A 242 -37.18 7.46 -15.68
C PRO A 242 -38.53 6.76 -15.47
N ASN A 243 -38.96 6.61 -14.22
CA ASN A 243 -40.21 5.93 -13.85
C ASN A 243 -40.23 4.42 -14.10
N PHE A 244 -39.08 3.76 -14.29
CA PHE A 244 -39.04 2.30 -14.32
C PHE A 244 -39.50 1.73 -12.97
N PRO A 245 -40.55 0.89 -12.94
CA PRO A 245 -41.07 0.33 -11.69
C PRO A 245 -39.98 -0.49 -11.01
N ILE A 246 -39.74 -0.22 -9.74
CA ILE A 246 -38.68 -0.90 -8.99
C ILE A 246 -38.96 -2.40 -8.84
N GLU A 247 -40.22 -2.79 -8.82
CA GLU A 247 -40.68 -4.17 -8.72
C GLU A 247 -40.24 -5.02 -9.93
N LYS A 248 -39.97 -4.35 -11.08
CA LYS A 248 -39.47 -5.00 -12.30
C LYS A 248 -37.94 -5.12 -12.30
N LEU A 249 -37.25 -4.51 -11.34
CA LEU A 249 -35.79 -4.60 -11.21
C LEU A 249 -35.40 -5.82 -10.36
N THR A 250 -35.64 -6.99 -10.89
CA THR A 250 -35.53 -8.26 -10.16
C THR A 250 -34.15 -8.91 -10.24
N SER A 251 -33.25 -8.43 -11.09
CA SER A 251 -31.95 -9.06 -11.30
C SER A 251 -30.88 -8.06 -11.76
N LEU A 252 -29.61 -8.35 -11.45
CA LEU A 252 -28.40 -7.67 -11.94
C LEU A 252 -28.26 -7.75 -13.47
N ARG A 253 -28.94 -8.71 -14.14
CA ARG A 253 -29.01 -8.76 -15.60
C ARG A 253 -29.60 -7.49 -16.22
N ALA A 254 -30.40 -6.73 -15.48
CA ALA A 254 -30.89 -5.45 -15.95
C ALA A 254 -29.78 -4.46 -16.27
N ALA A 255 -28.66 -4.52 -15.52
CA ALA A 255 -27.48 -3.69 -15.73
C ALA A 255 -26.45 -4.33 -16.70
N PHE A 256 -26.45 -5.66 -16.82
CA PHE A 256 -25.55 -6.44 -17.66
C PHE A 256 -26.36 -7.40 -18.54
N PRO A 257 -27.10 -6.90 -19.55
CA PRO A 257 -28.10 -7.68 -20.26
C PRO A 257 -27.52 -8.82 -21.11
N THR A 258 -26.32 -8.66 -21.66
CA THR A 258 -25.70 -9.62 -22.57
C THR A 258 -24.23 -9.91 -22.20
N PRO A 259 -23.72 -11.14 -22.50
CA PRO A 259 -22.33 -11.51 -22.21
C PRO A 259 -21.32 -10.90 -23.20
N ASP A 260 -21.79 -10.30 -24.27
CA ASP A 260 -20.95 -9.68 -25.29
C ASP A 260 -20.51 -8.26 -24.88
N ARG A 261 -19.74 -7.58 -25.74
CA ARG A 261 -19.24 -6.22 -25.46
C ARG A 261 -20.35 -5.18 -25.24
N ARG A 262 -21.54 -5.40 -25.82
CA ARG A 262 -22.69 -4.47 -25.69
C ARG A 262 -23.25 -4.47 -24.28
N GLY A 263 -23.13 -5.58 -23.56
CA GLY A 263 -23.53 -5.67 -22.16
C GLY A 263 -22.80 -4.68 -21.23
N ALA A 264 -21.66 -4.10 -21.65
CA ALA A 264 -20.93 -3.10 -20.88
C ALA A 264 -21.49 -1.66 -21.03
N GLN A 265 -22.46 -1.43 -21.92
CA GLN A 265 -22.90 -0.08 -22.31
C GLN A 265 -23.42 0.72 -21.11
N LEU A 266 -24.32 0.18 -20.32
CA LEU A 266 -24.90 0.86 -19.15
C LEU A 266 -23.85 1.17 -18.08
N ALA A 267 -22.93 0.25 -17.85
CA ALA A 267 -21.82 0.45 -16.93
C ALA A 267 -20.89 1.58 -17.42
N PHE A 268 -20.61 1.65 -18.70
CA PHE A 268 -19.79 2.70 -19.31
C PHE A 268 -20.47 4.08 -19.21
N GLU A 269 -21.75 4.19 -19.56
CA GLU A 269 -22.53 5.42 -19.44
C GLU A 269 -22.60 5.92 -18.00
N HIS A 270 -22.78 5.00 -17.03
CA HIS A 270 -22.73 5.36 -15.62
C HIS A 270 -21.36 5.90 -15.20
N ILE A 271 -20.26 5.29 -15.65
CA ILE A 271 -18.91 5.81 -15.40
C ILE A 271 -18.76 7.21 -16.00
N GLN A 272 -19.23 7.44 -17.23
CA GLN A 272 -19.19 8.76 -17.85
C GLN A 272 -20.00 9.79 -17.04
N TRP A 273 -21.17 9.43 -16.57
CA TRP A 273 -21.98 10.29 -15.70
C TRP A 273 -21.26 10.60 -14.36
N LEU A 274 -20.60 9.60 -13.74
CA LEU A 274 -19.79 9.81 -12.53
C LEU A 274 -18.66 10.82 -12.76
N VAL A 275 -18.02 10.79 -13.94
CA VAL A 275 -16.96 11.74 -14.32
C VAL A 275 -17.53 13.12 -14.59
N ASN A 276 -18.53 13.20 -15.47
CA ASN A 276 -19.00 14.46 -16.04
C ASN A 276 -19.88 15.24 -15.07
N GLU A 277 -20.79 14.55 -14.36
CA GLU A 277 -21.77 15.19 -13.47
C GLU A 277 -21.32 15.17 -12.02
N ARG A 278 -20.78 14.02 -11.55
CA ARG A 278 -20.40 13.84 -10.14
C ARG A 278 -18.97 14.28 -9.85
N LYS A 279 -18.16 14.55 -10.89
CA LYS A 279 -16.75 14.91 -10.77
C LYS A 279 -15.98 13.93 -9.87
N CYS A 280 -16.26 12.64 -10.03
CA CYS A 280 -15.57 11.60 -9.29
C CYS A 280 -14.13 11.45 -9.78
N SER A 281 -13.21 11.04 -8.88
CA SER A 281 -11.83 10.75 -9.27
C SER A 281 -11.71 9.43 -10.01
N ALA A 282 -10.67 9.29 -10.85
CA ALA A 282 -10.39 8.04 -11.56
C ALA A 282 -10.21 6.84 -10.61
N ASN A 283 -9.68 7.05 -9.40
CA ASN A 283 -9.62 6.00 -8.37
C ASN A 283 -10.99 5.51 -7.90
N TYR A 284 -11.99 6.40 -7.80
CA TYR A 284 -13.36 6.01 -7.47
C TYR A 284 -13.98 5.17 -8.59
N GLU A 285 -13.77 5.58 -9.86
CA GLU A 285 -14.22 4.83 -11.03
C GLU A 285 -13.60 3.42 -11.09
N LEU A 286 -12.30 3.29 -10.77
CA LEU A 286 -11.63 1.98 -10.71
C LEU A 286 -12.30 1.02 -9.71
N VAL A 287 -12.74 1.52 -8.56
CA VAL A 287 -13.47 0.69 -7.59
C VAL A 287 -14.83 0.28 -8.14
N ALA A 288 -15.56 1.20 -8.79
CA ALA A 288 -16.83 0.90 -9.44
C ALA A 288 -16.66 -0.14 -10.57
N LEU A 289 -15.65 0.03 -11.42
CA LEU A 289 -15.35 -0.92 -12.51
C LEU A 289 -14.98 -2.31 -12.00
N ARG A 290 -14.24 -2.41 -10.87
CA ARG A 290 -13.97 -3.71 -10.23
C ARG A 290 -15.26 -4.39 -9.75
N ALA A 291 -16.19 -3.63 -9.19
CA ALA A 291 -17.50 -4.14 -8.79
C ALA A 291 -18.31 -4.61 -10.02
N PHE A 292 -18.28 -3.87 -11.11
CA PHE A 292 -18.98 -4.22 -12.36
C PHE A 292 -18.39 -5.47 -13.02
N ILE A 293 -17.05 -5.60 -13.04
CA ILE A 293 -16.38 -6.81 -13.53
C ILE A 293 -16.77 -8.02 -12.66
N ALA A 294 -16.82 -7.86 -11.34
CA ALA A 294 -17.21 -8.93 -10.43
C ALA A 294 -18.65 -9.38 -10.65
N ALA A 295 -19.59 -8.43 -10.81
CA ALA A 295 -20.98 -8.72 -11.13
C ALA A 295 -21.15 -9.35 -12.51
N ALA A 296 -20.43 -8.88 -13.52
CA ALA A 296 -20.45 -9.45 -14.87
C ALA A 296 -20.01 -10.92 -14.89
N LYS A 297 -18.97 -11.27 -14.11
CA LYS A 297 -18.52 -12.65 -13.92
C LYS A 297 -19.60 -13.51 -13.24
N PHE A 298 -20.26 -12.97 -12.22
CA PHE A 298 -21.32 -13.67 -11.48
C PHE A 298 -22.56 -13.92 -12.36
N VAL A 299 -22.98 -12.92 -13.13
CA VAL A 299 -24.21 -12.99 -13.94
C VAL A 299 -24.06 -13.87 -15.18
N HIS A 300 -22.86 -13.91 -15.78
CA HIS A 300 -22.61 -14.55 -17.08
C HIS A 300 -21.53 -15.63 -17.06
N GLY A 301 -20.80 -15.81 -15.96
CA GLY A 301 -19.87 -16.93 -15.79
C GLY A 301 -20.67 -18.15 -15.38
N GLY A 302 -21.07 -18.99 -16.31
CA GLY A 302 -21.74 -20.26 -16.04
C GLY A 302 -20.88 -21.20 -15.19
N ASP A 303 -21.50 -22.13 -14.48
CA ASP A 303 -20.86 -23.00 -13.48
C ASP A 303 -19.82 -23.99 -14.04
N GLU A 304 -19.67 -24.18 -15.35
CA GLU A 304 -18.93 -25.32 -15.86
C GLU A 304 -17.88 -25.08 -16.99
N ASP A 305 -17.95 -23.99 -17.77
CA ASP A 305 -17.18 -23.97 -19.03
C ASP A 305 -16.03 -22.96 -19.12
N ASP A 306 -15.80 -22.08 -18.13
CA ASP A 306 -14.79 -21.02 -18.23
C ASP A 306 -13.53 -21.24 -17.39
N VAL A 307 -13.40 -22.40 -16.76
CA VAL A 307 -12.14 -22.86 -16.17
C VAL A 307 -11.30 -23.45 -17.29
N GLY A 308 -10.59 -22.58 -18.01
CA GLY A 308 -9.42 -22.89 -18.81
C GLY A 308 -9.24 -24.32 -19.35
N SER A 309 -10.09 -24.78 -20.24
CA SER A 309 -9.71 -25.88 -21.13
C SER A 309 -8.98 -25.27 -22.33
N GLY A 310 -7.72 -25.01 -22.19
CA GLY A 310 -6.87 -24.53 -23.27
C GLY A 310 -5.63 -23.85 -22.73
N ASP A 311 -4.49 -24.33 -23.12
CA ASP A 311 -3.14 -23.75 -23.02
C ASP A 311 -2.99 -22.57 -22.07
N GLY A 312 -2.71 -22.74 -20.83
CA GLY A 312 -2.35 -21.85 -19.71
C GLY A 312 -2.11 -20.35 -19.92
N LEU A 313 -2.41 -19.81 -21.09
CA LEU A 313 -2.20 -18.43 -21.54
C LEU A 313 -3.46 -17.56 -21.50
N ASP A 314 -4.65 -18.15 -21.45
CA ASP A 314 -5.88 -17.37 -21.46
C ASP A 314 -6.28 -16.89 -20.06
N LYS A 315 -6.50 -15.58 -19.94
CA LYS A 315 -6.98 -14.98 -18.70
C LYS A 315 -8.38 -15.51 -18.37
N PRO A 316 -8.67 -15.77 -17.07
CA PRO A 316 -10.00 -16.21 -16.65
C PRO A 316 -11.09 -15.30 -17.23
N TYR A 317 -12.19 -15.88 -17.69
CA TYR A 317 -13.31 -15.17 -18.34
C TYR A 317 -12.89 -14.38 -19.60
N ALA A 318 -11.87 -14.86 -20.33
CA ALA A 318 -11.42 -14.22 -21.57
C ALA A 318 -12.48 -14.32 -22.69
N LYS A 319 -13.33 -15.34 -22.67
CA LYS A 319 -14.42 -15.52 -23.64
C LYS A 319 -15.59 -14.56 -23.46
N LEU A 320 -15.77 -13.97 -22.26
CA LEU A 320 -16.83 -13.01 -22.00
C LEU A 320 -16.45 -11.62 -22.53
N GLY A 321 -17.03 -11.23 -23.67
CA GLY A 321 -16.80 -9.93 -24.31
C GLY A 321 -17.11 -8.74 -23.40
N LEU A 322 -18.13 -8.87 -22.55
CA LEU A 322 -18.50 -7.92 -21.50
C LEU A 322 -17.34 -7.70 -20.50
N VAL A 323 -16.76 -8.77 -19.97
CA VAL A 323 -15.63 -8.69 -19.03
C VAL A 323 -14.39 -8.10 -19.69
N GLN A 324 -14.10 -8.48 -20.94
CA GLN A 324 -13.01 -7.89 -21.72
C GLN A 324 -13.17 -6.38 -21.88
N GLN A 325 -14.37 -5.93 -22.24
CA GLN A 325 -14.64 -4.50 -22.44
C GLN A 325 -14.50 -3.71 -21.12
N LEU A 326 -15.06 -4.21 -20.03
CA LEU A 326 -14.91 -3.59 -18.70
C LEU A 326 -13.44 -3.55 -18.25
N ARG A 327 -12.66 -4.61 -18.50
CA ARG A 327 -11.21 -4.63 -18.22
C ARG A 327 -10.45 -3.60 -19.06
N LYS A 328 -10.83 -3.40 -20.33
CA LYS A 328 -10.24 -2.37 -21.19
C LYS A 328 -10.48 -0.97 -20.62
N ILE A 329 -11.72 -0.65 -20.27
CA ILE A 329 -12.09 0.62 -19.63
C ILE A 329 -11.32 0.79 -18.31
N SER A 330 -11.25 -0.25 -17.49
CA SER A 330 -10.49 -0.21 -16.21
C SER A 330 -9.00 0.08 -16.42
N LYS A 331 -8.37 -0.50 -17.45
CA LYS A 331 -6.97 -0.23 -17.79
C LYS A 331 -6.75 1.23 -18.23
N GLU A 332 -7.65 1.77 -19.04
CA GLU A 332 -7.61 3.17 -19.49
C GLU A 332 -7.80 4.13 -18.30
N THR A 333 -8.78 3.84 -17.43
CA THR A 333 -9.01 4.59 -16.19
C THR A 333 -7.79 4.50 -15.25
N GLY A 334 -7.13 3.35 -15.16
CA GLY A 334 -5.91 3.17 -14.37
C GLY A 334 -4.79 4.11 -14.79
N ARG A 335 -4.52 4.20 -16.10
CA ARG A 335 -3.53 5.13 -16.65
C ARG A 335 -3.87 6.60 -16.37
N ARG A 336 -5.17 6.93 -16.35
CA ARG A 336 -5.62 8.28 -15.98
C ARG A 336 -5.43 8.52 -14.48
N ALA A 337 -5.74 7.55 -13.63
CA ALA A 337 -5.56 7.64 -12.18
C ALA A 337 -4.10 7.88 -11.75
N GLU A 338 -3.14 7.32 -12.49
CA GLU A 338 -1.70 7.55 -12.26
C GLU A 338 -1.28 9.00 -12.53
N ARG A 339 -2.00 9.70 -13.42
CA ARG A 339 -1.70 11.08 -13.83
C ARG A 339 -2.55 12.13 -13.12
N GLU A 340 -3.65 11.70 -12.50
CA GLU A 340 -4.60 12.59 -11.84
C GLU A 340 -4.00 13.15 -10.55
N SER A 341 -4.03 14.45 -10.40
CA SER A 341 -3.64 15.10 -9.15
C SER A 341 -4.58 14.72 -8.01
N PRO A 342 -4.08 14.54 -6.77
CA PRO A 342 -4.93 14.26 -5.62
C PRO A 342 -6.03 15.32 -5.46
N VAL A 343 -7.28 14.89 -5.29
CA VAL A 343 -8.46 15.78 -5.11
C VAL A 343 -8.34 16.68 -3.89
N ALA A 344 -7.58 16.27 -2.88
CA ALA A 344 -7.37 17.03 -1.66
C ALA A 344 -5.99 17.70 -1.67
N ASP A 345 -5.95 19.02 -1.48
CA ASP A 345 -4.69 19.72 -1.28
C ASP A 345 -3.95 19.14 -0.06
N ALA A 346 -2.80 18.53 -0.33
CA ALA A 346 -1.96 17.93 0.70
C ALA A 346 -1.41 19.01 1.65
N ARG A 347 -1.15 20.24 1.18
CA ARG A 347 -0.57 21.34 1.98
C ARG A 347 -1.44 21.71 3.18
N VAL A 348 -2.75 21.63 3.03
CA VAL A 348 -3.73 21.93 4.11
C VAL A 348 -3.70 20.86 5.22
N LYS A 349 -3.12 19.70 4.97
CA LYS A 349 -3.12 18.56 5.89
C LYS A 349 -1.73 18.13 6.31
N TRP A 350 -0.70 18.55 5.59
CA TRP A 350 0.68 18.11 5.79
C TRP A 350 1.35 18.85 6.96
N LEU A 351 2.00 18.10 7.81
CA LEU A 351 2.99 18.56 8.78
C LEU A 351 4.33 17.93 8.45
N ASP A 352 5.41 18.65 8.66
CA ASP A 352 6.72 18.06 8.68
C ASP A 352 6.86 17.15 9.90
N TRP A 353 7.72 16.13 9.82
CA TRP A 353 7.86 15.16 10.91
C TRP A 353 8.20 15.82 12.24
N SER A 354 9.10 16.80 12.24
CA SER A 354 9.42 17.61 13.43
C SER A 354 8.21 18.37 14.01
N GLN A 355 7.32 18.85 13.15
CA GLN A 355 6.09 19.51 13.58
C GLN A 355 5.11 18.52 14.21
N TYR A 356 5.03 17.30 13.64
CA TYR A 356 4.21 16.23 14.23
C TYR A 356 4.71 15.84 15.62
N LEU A 357 6.03 15.70 15.82
CA LEU A 357 6.61 15.40 17.13
C LEU A 357 6.33 16.52 18.15
N ARG A 358 6.39 17.79 17.73
CA ARG A 358 5.97 18.91 18.62
C ARG A 358 4.49 18.81 19.04
N VAL A 359 3.62 18.32 18.16
CA VAL A 359 2.21 18.04 18.53
C VAL A 359 2.13 16.95 19.60
N VAL A 360 2.95 15.90 19.50
CA VAL A 360 3.02 14.84 20.52
C VAL A 360 3.47 15.41 21.87
N ASP A 361 4.49 16.27 21.88
CA ASP A 361 4.99 16.89 23.11
C ASP A 361 3.96 17.86 23.74
N ALA A 362 3.29 18.69 22.93
CA ALA A 362 2.20 19.53 23.40
C ALA A 362 1.03 18.72 24.01
N LEU A 363 0.73 17.54 23.46
CA LEU A 363 -0.28 16.65 24.02
C LEU A 363 0.15 16.03 25.36
N ARG A 364 1.44 15.81 25.56
CA ARG A 364 1.98 15.38 26.86
C ARG A 364 1.71 16.43 27.94
N GLU A 365 1.93 17.70 27.63
CA GLU A 365 1.62 18.79 28.55
C GLU A 365 0.13 18.87 28.90
N GLU A 366 -0.74 18.56 27.92
CA GLU A 366 -2.19 18.51 28.15
C GLU A 366 -2.66 17.36 29.07
N CYS A 367 -1.79 16.42 29.45
CA CYS A 367 -2.13 15.35 30.39
C CYS A 367 -2.15 15.81 31.85
N ALA A 368 -1.73 17.03 32.15
CA ALA A 368 -1.70 17.56 33.51
C ALA A 368 -3.08 17.46 34.21
N ALA A 369 -3.05 17.13 35.51
CA ALA A 369 -4.24 17.03 36.34
C ALA A 369 -4.88 18.39 36.66
N LEU A 370 -4.10 19.46 36.52
CA LEU A 370 -4.56 20.85 36.70
C LEU A 370 -4.69 21.55 35.35
N ASP A 371 -5.64 22.44 35.23
CA ASP A 371 -5.75 23.33 34.08
C ASP A 371 -4.78 24.52 34.19
N LYS A 372 -4.79 25.42 33.22
CA LYS A 372 -3.92 26.60 33.19
C LYS A 372 -4.17 27.59 34.35
N ASP A 373 -5.35 27.54 34.95
CA ASP A 373 -5.77 28.38 36.07
C ASP A 373 -5.50 27.66 37.40
N GLY A 374 -4.85 26.52 37.42
CA GLY A 374 -4.55 25.73 38.63
C GLY A 374 -5.75 24.95 39.18
N ARG A 375 -6.87 24.86 38.43
CA ARG A 375 -8.06 24.13 38.87
C ARG A 375 -7.94 22.66 38.50
N ARG A 376 -8.43 21.80 39.40
CA ARG A 376 -8.42 20.34 39.15
C ARG A 376 -9.38 19.98 38.02
N ARG A 377 -8.88 19.27 37.05
CA ARG A 377 -9.64 18.75 35.91
C ARG A 377 -10.40 17.48 36.32
N SER A 378 -11.53 17.20 35.66
CA SER A 378 -12.25 15.94 35.91
C SER A 378 -11.38 14.73 35.47
N PRO A 379 -11.47 13.60 36.20
CA PRO A 379 -10.73 12.38 35.85
C PRO A 379 -10.95 11.94 34.39
N SER A 380 -12.20 12.02 33.91
CA SER A 380 -12.52 11.71 32.52
C SER A 380 -11.85 12.67 31.52
N ALA A 381 -11.68 13.95 31.86
CA ALA A 381 -10.99 14.91 30.99
C ALA A 381 -9.48 14.63 30.92
N VAL A 382 -8.86 14.25 32.04
CA VAL A 382 -7.45 13.83 32.10
C VAL A 382 -7.27 12.54 31.32
N ALA A 383 -8.09 11.52 31.58
CA ALA A 383 -8.06 10.24 30.88
C ALA A 383 -8.17 10.41 29.35
N TRP A 384 -9.07 11.29 28.90
CA TRP A 384 -9.20 11.61 27.47
C TRP A 384 -7.97 12.30 26.89
N SER A 385 -7.28 13.12 27.67
CA SER A 385 -6.03 13.78 27.23
C SER A 385 -4.89 12.76 27.13
N VAL A 386 -4.75 11.89 28.13
CA VAL A 386 -3.74 10.79 28.11
C VAL A 386 -3.98 9.85 26.94
N GLN A 387 -5.24 9.48 26.68
CA GLN A 387 -5.60 8.66 25.51
C GLN A 387 -5.18 9.33 24.18
N ARG A 388 -5.44 10.63 24.01
CA ARG A 388 -5.02 11.36 22.82
C ARG A 388 -3.49 11.36 22.67
N TYR A 389 -2.79 11.66 23.75
CA TYR A 389 -1.32 11.62 23.77
C TYR A 389 -0.78 10.26 23.35
N LEU A 390 -1.32 9.17 23.91
CA LEU A 390 -0.91 7.81 23.58
C LEU A 390 -1.22 7.45 22.12
N ILE A 391 -2.38 7.83 21.57
CA ILE A 391 -2.71 7.58 20.15
C ILE A 391 -1.68 8.25 19.24
N PHE A 392 -1.35 9.52 19.48
CA PHE A 392 -0.35 10.24 18.68
C PHE A 392 1.05 9.68 18.90
N GLY A 393 1.41 9.37 20.15
CA GLY A 393 2.70 8.82 20.52
C GLY A 393 2.96 7.43 19.93
N ILE A 394 1.98 6.54 19.99
CA ILE A 394 2.10 5.21 19.38
C ILE A 394 2.28 5.35 17.87
N LEU A 395 1.51 6.20 17.19
CA LEU A 395 1.67 6.44 15.76
C LEU A 395 3.03 7.06 15.40
N SER A 396 3.73 7.71 16.33
CA SER A 396 5.07 8.25 16.07
C SER A 396 6.16 7.18 16.06
N CYS A 397 5.99 6.09 16.78
CA CYS A 397 6.97 4.99 16.84
C CYS A 397 6.49 3.71 16.12
N VAL A 398 5.17 3.54 16.01
CA VAL A 398 4.53 2.45 15.25
C VAL A 398 3.53 3.08 14.27
N PRO A 399 4.00 3.62 13.13
CA PRO A 399 3.15 4.33 12.18
C PRO A 399 2.27 3.36 11.41
N ASP A 400 1.26 2.81 12.07
CA ASP A 400 0.37 1.81 11.51
C ASP A 400 -0.95 2.41 10.99
N ARG A 401 -1.80 1.57 10.41
CA ARG A 401 -3.14 1.98 9.95
C ARG A 401 -4.06 2.22 11.15
N GLN A 402 -5.05 3.11 11.00
CA GLN A 402 -5.97 3.44 12.09
C GLN A 402 -6.68 2.24 12.70
N ARG A 403 -6.94 1.18 11.91
CA ARG A 403 -7.59 -0.04 12.39
C ARG A 403 -6.74 -0.73 13.46
N THR A 404 -5.45 -0.92 13.21
CA THR A 404 -4.56 -1.62 14.13
C THR A 404 -4.39 -0.85 15.44
N VAL A 405 -4.31 0.49 15.38
CA VAL A 405 -4.26 1.32 16.61
C VAL A 405 -5.58 1.28 17.37
N ARG A 406 -6.71 1.31 16.66
CA ARG A 406 -8.06 1.23 17.26
C ARG A 406 -8.31 -0.10 17.96
N GLU A 407 -7.81 -1.19 17.36
CA GLU A 407 -8.05 -2.58 17.78
C GLU A 407 -6.91 -3.13 18.65
N LEU A 408 -6.02 -2.26 19.19
CA LEU A 408 -5.04 -2.68 20.19
C LEU A 408 -5.76 -3.22 21.43
N GLU A 409 -5.48 -4.46 21.78
CA GLU A 409 -6.11 -5.19 22.87
C GLU A 409 -5.07 -5.68 23.87
N ILE A 410 -5.27 -5.32 25.14
CA ILE A 410 -4.36 -5.65 26.23
C ILE A 410 -4.38 -7.17 26.45
N GLY A 411 -3.19 -7.79 26.43
CA GLY A 411 -3.02 -9.25 26.58
C GLY A 411 -3.26 -10.07 25.29
N ARG A 412 -3.73 -9.46 24.16
CA ARG A 412 -3.91 -10.16 22.88
C ARG A 412 -3.02 -9.60 21.76
N THR A 413 -3.03 -8.28 21.55
CA THR A 413 -2.19 -7.62 20.54
C THR A 413 -1.22 -6.61 21.15
N LEU A 414 -1.43 -6.21 22.40
CA LEU A 414 -0.56 -5.33 23.16
C LEU A 414 -0.09 -6.05 24.44
N PHE A 415 1.20 -6.27 24.57
CA PHE A 415 1.82 -7.01 25.66
C PHE A 415 2.83 -6.17 26.41
N ARG A 416 2.92 -6.40 27.74
CA ARG A 416 4.02 -5.96 28.58
C ARG A 416 4.94 -7.15 28.81
N GLU A 417 6.10 -7.16 28.16
CA GLU A 417 7.06 -8.27 28.18
C GLU A 417 8.28 -7.92 29.03
N ARG A 418 8.81 -8.91 29.74
CA ARG A 418 10.07 -8.78 30.45
C ARG A 418 11.23 -8.90 29.47
N VAL A 419 12.19 -7.97 29.53
CA VAL A 419 13.42 -8.07 28.74
C VAL A 419 14.33 -9.08 29.42
N VAL A 420 14.56 -10.23 28.81
CA VAL A 420 15.54 -11.21 29.26
C VAL A 420 16.90 -10.81 28.66
N SER A 421 17.84 -10.40 29.50
CA SER A 421 19.19 -10.10 29.06
C SER A 421 19.90 -11.42 28.74
N GLY A 422 20.04 -11.76 27.47
CA GLY A 422 20.77 -12.93 26.98
C GLY A 422 20.02 -13.70 25.89
N GLY A 423 20.50 -13.58 24.63
CA GLY A 423 20.23 -14.53 23.53
C GLY A 423 18.81 -14.55 22.96
N THR A 424 18.74 -14.43 21.67
CA THR A 424 17.59 -14.83 20.84
C THR A 424 17.29 -16.32 21.06
N GLU A 425 16.39 -16.65 21.97
CA GLU A 425 15.73 -17.95 21.98
C GLU A 425 14.25 -17.75 21.68
N SER A 426 13.83 -18.32 20.57
CA SER A 426 12.46 -18.59 20.18
C SER A 426 11.82 -19.47 21.26
N ALA A 427 11.07 -18.89 22.18
CA ALA A 427 10.34 -19.66 23.19
C ALA A 427 9.02 -20.14 22.59
N GLY A 428 8.98 -21.43 22.30
CA GLY A 428 7.76 -22.22 22.18
C GLY A 428 6.99 -22.22 23.52
N VAL A 429 5.68 -22.33 23.40
CA VAL A 429 4.72 -22.46 24.49
C VAL A 429 5.14 -23.60 25.43
N GLY A 430 5.41 -23.27 26.70
CA GLY A 430 5.66 -24.25 27.75
C GLY A 430 5.84 -23.54 29.08
N GLU A 431 4.90 -23.74 29.97
CA GLU A 431 4.96 -23.30 31.38
C GLU A 431 6.22 -23.86 32.07
N SER A 432 6.99 -23.01 32.73
CA SER A 432 7.81 -23.44 33.84
C SER A 432 8.04 -22.31 34.83
N ARG A 433 7.51 -22.52 36.05
CA ARG A 433 7.84 -21.77 37.26
C ARG A 433 9.27 -22.08 37.64
N SER A 434 10.12 -21.07 37.72
CA SER A 434 11.28 -21.13 38.62
C SER A 434 11.59 -19.75 39.18
N SER A 435 11.57 -19.68 40.49
CA SER A 435 12.01 -18.60 41.32
C SER A 435 13.53 -18.38 41.15
N ALA A 436 13.92 -17.20 40.68
CA ALA A 436 15.27 -16.68 40.86
C ALA A 436 15.19 -15.17 41.12
N SER A 437 15.57 -14.79 42.31
CA SER A 437 15.89 -13.45 42.75
C SER A 437 16.95 -12.84 41.83
N GLY A 438 16.55 -11.97 40.93
CA GLY A 438 17.42 -11.18 40.07
C GLY A 438 16.81 -9.80 39.84
N LYS A 439 17.62 -8.76 39.86
CA LYS A 439 17.34 -7.33 39.67
C LYS A 439 16.05 -7.06 38.87
N ALA A 440 15.20 -6.14 39.33
CA ALA A 440 13.93 -5.78 38.70
C ALA A 440 14.08 -5.72 37.18
N GLY A 441 13.53 -6.72 36.49
CA GLY A 441 13.73 -6.90 35.06
C GLY A 441 13.12 -5.72 34.30
N GLU A 442 13.86 -5.18 33.37
CA GLU A 442 13.43 -4.16 32.45
C GLU A 442 12.24 -4.70 31.62
N TYR A 443 11.15 -3.96 31.57
CA TYR A 443 9.96 -4.32 30.80
C TYR A 443 9.86 -3.49 29.54
N ARG A 444 9.30 -4.08 28.49
CA ARG A 444 8.96 -3.39 27.25
C ARG A 444 7.50 -3.59 26.86
N TRP A 445 6.90 -2.59 26.24
CA TRP A 445 5.60 -2.71 25.63
C TRP A 445 5.73 -3.05 24.14
N VAL A 446 5.07 -4.12 23.72
CA VAL A 446 5.20 -4.70 22.38
C VAL A 446 3.84 -4.93 21.78
N ILE A 447 3.70 -4.57 20.50
CA ILE A 447 2.52 -4.88 19.69
C ILE A 447 2.86 -6.10 18.83
N ARG A 448 2.00 -7.12 18.87
CA ARG A 448 2.09 -8.35 18.08
C ARG A 448 0.83 -8.51 17.25
N HIS A 449 0.97 -8.64 15.95
CA HIS A 449 -0.14 -8.85 15.03
C HIS A 449 0.00 -10.18 14.29
N GLY A 450 -1.05 -11.00 14.39
CA GLY A 450 -1.28 -12.14 13.50
C GLY A 450 -1.80 -11.67 12.12
N PRO A 451 -1.96 -12.61 11.17
CA PRO A 451 -2.42 -12.29 9.82
C PRO A 451 -3.80 -11.61 9.75
N ASP A 452 -4.68 -11.85 10.71
CA ASP A 452 -6.03 -11.29 10.74
C ASP A 452 -6.11 -9.90 11.40
N ASP A 453 -5.09 -9.52 12.16
CA ASP A 453 -5.08 -8.26 12.91
C ASP A 453 -4.81 -7.03 12.04
N TYR A 454 -4.31 -7.19 10.81
CA TYR A 454 -4.01 -6.08 9.93
C TYR A 454 -4.40 -6.32 8.46
N LYS A 455 -4.52 -5.23 7.69
CA LYS A 455 -5.12 -5.25 6.35
C LYS A 455 -4.43 -6.20 5.37
N THR A 456 -3.10 -6.23 5.39
CA THR A 456 -2.26 -7.00 4.45
C THR A 456 -1.70 -8.29 5.07
N GLY A 457 -2.29 -8.77 6.15
CA GLY A 457 -1.78 -9.94 6.87
C GLY A 457 -1.85 -11.25 6.08
N ARG A 458 -2.82 -11.37 5.15
CA ARG A 458 -2.88 -12.54 4.25
C ARG A 458 -1.66 -12.60 3.30
N ASP A 459 -1.13 -11.43 2.92
CA ASP A 459 0.00 -11.33 1.98
C ASP A 459 1.35 -11.44 2.70
N TYR A 460 1.45 -10.93 3.94
CA TYR A 460 2.71 -10.81 4.68
C TYR A 460 2.81 -11.72 5.93
N GLY A 461 1.74 -12.43 6.30
CA GLY A 461 1.74 -13.35 7.44
C GLY A 461 1.82 -12.63 8.81
N VAL A 462 2.52 -13.26 9.75
CA VAL A 462 2.75 -12.70 11.09
C VAL A 462 3.75 -11.55 11.00
N ARG A 463 3.44 -10.42 11.63
CA ARG A 463 4.36 -9.27 11.65
C ARG A 463 5.45 -9.43 12.71
N PRO A 464 6.64 -8.85 12.46
CA PRO A 464 7.65 -8.70 13.51
C PRO A 464 7.06 -7.95 14.71
N PRO A 465 7.51 -8.26 15.94
CA PRO A 465 7.10 -7.52 17.14
C PRO A 465 7.43 -6.03 17.01
N MET A 466 6.45 -5.17 17.24
CA MET A 466 6.60 -3.72 17.15
C MET A 466 6.72 -3.14 18.55
N VAL A 467 7.93 -2.65 18.90
CA VAL A 467 8.21 -2.11 20.22
C VAL A 467 7.75 -0.65 20.31
N ILE A 468 6.94 -0.34 21.32
CA ILE A 468 6.58 1.05 21.63
C ILE A 468 7.81 1.72 22.26
N HIS A 469 8.06 2.97 21.90
CA HIS A 469 9.24 3.69 22.42
C HIS A 469 9.13 3.91 23.94
N PRO A 470 10.19 3.66 24.74
CA PRO A 470 10.17 3.71 26.21
C PRO A 470 9.64 5.01 26.82
N LYS A 471 9.77 6.16 26.11
CA LYS A 471 9.25 7.44 26.58
C LYS A 471 7.73 7.45 26.85
N PHE A 472 6.98 6.51 26.23
CA PHE A 472 5.53 6.39 26.40
C PHE A 472 5.13 5.40 27.51
N TYR A 473 6.06 4.60 28.06
CA TYR A 473 5.74 3.57 29.06
C TYR A 473 5.08 4.13 30.31
N PRO A 474 5.59 5.20 30.95
CA PRO A 474 4.96 5.73 32.14
C PRO A 474 3.51 6.16 31.91
N ALA A 475 3.23 6.84 30.78
CA ALA A 475 1.87 7.27 30.44
C ALA A 475 0.98 6.09 30.06
N LEU A 476 1.52 5.04 29.43
CA LEU A 476 0.77 3.85 29.04
C LEU A 476 0.39 3.02 30.27
N GLU A 477 1.31 2.83 31.20
CA GLU A 477 1.07 2.12 32.47
C GLU A 477 0.06 2.87 33.33
N ASP A 478 0.24 4.18 33.48
CA ASP A 478 -0.67 5.04 34.24
C ASP A 478 -2.07 5.07 33.58
N PHE A 479 -2.13 5.11 32.26
CA PHE A 479 -3.41 5.05 31.53
C PHE A 479 -4.15 3.74 31.80
N VAL A 480 -3.48 2.62 31.71
CA VAL A 480 -4.11 1.30 31.92
C VAL A 480 -4.53 1.13 33.38
N ALA A 481 -3.71 1.55 34.34
CA ALA A 481 -3.97 1.36 35.76
C ALA A 481 -4.99 2.38 36.32
N ASN A 482 -4.84 3.66 35.97
CA ASN A 482 -5.49 4.76 36.70
C ASN A 482 -6.45 5.63 35.88
N HIS A 483 -6.41 5.56 34.55
CA HIS A 483 -7.17 6.50 33.73
C HIS A 483 -8.23 5.87 32.84
N ARG A 484 -7.98 4.65 32.31
CA ARG A 484 -8.84 4.01 31.32
C ARG A 484 -10.27 3.83 31.81
N HIS A 485 -10.48 3.45 33.06
CA HIS A 485 -11.80 3.25 33.66
C HIS A 485 -12.61 4.56 33.74
N HIS A 486 -11.97 5.73 33.80
CA HIS A 486 -12.65 7.02 33.78
C HIS A 486 -13.23 7.40 32.40
N LEU A 487 -13.04 6.57 31.38
CA LEU A 487 -13.67 6.68 30.08
C LEU A 487 -14.90 5.74 30.00
N GLY A 488 -15.87 5.93 30.92
CA GLY A 488 -17.14 5.22 30.90
C GLY A 488 -17.05 3.73 31.23
N GLU A 489 -16.08 3.30 32.04
CA GLU A 489 -15.90 1.92 32.50
C GLU A 489 -15.93 0.89 31.34
N PRO A 490 -14.93 0.87 30.45
CA PRO A 490 -14.95 0.02 29.28
C PRO A 490 -15.01 -1.48 29.64
N ALA A 491 -16.06 -2.16 29.17
CA ALA A 491 -16.29 -3.60 29.37
C ALA A 491 -15.55 -4.50 28.37
N HIS A 492 -14.58 -3.95 27.60
CA HIS A 492 -13.82 -4.66 26.59
C HIS A 492 -12.31 -4.58 26.86
N GLY A 493 -11.51 -5.50 26.28
CA GLY A 493 -10.04 -5.55 26.43
C GLY A 493 -9.27 -4.53 25.57
N LEU A 494 -9.92 -3.75 24.69
CA LEU A 494 -9.24 -2.77 23.83
C LEU A 494 -8.61 -1.66 24.66
N LEU A 495 -7.41 -1.22 24.28
CA LEU A 495 -6.67 -0.16 24.96
C LEU A 495 -7.47 1.15 24.98
N PHE A 496 -8.05 1.54 23.85
CA PHE A 496 -8.73 2.80 23.66
C PHE A 496 -10.25 2.65 23.58
N SER A 497 -10.95 3.66 24.11
CA SER A 497 -12.42 3.68 24.15
C SER A 497 -12.98 5.06 23.87
N THR A 498 -14.27 5.15 23.61
CA THR A 498 -15.01 6.41 23.61
C THR A 498 -15.16 6.92 25.04
N ARG A 499 -15.62 8.16 25.22
CA ARG A 499 -15.91 8.70 26.56
C ARG A 499 -17.03 7.98 27.30
N SER A 500 -17.84 7.18 26.58
CA SER A 500 -18.91 6.38 27.13
C SER A 500 -18.53 4.90 27.34
N GLY A 501 -17.24 4.56 27.27
CA GLY A 501 -16.76 3.19 27.48
C GLY A 501 -16.91 2.24 26.28
N ALA A 502 -17.53 2.67 25.19
CA ALA A 502 -17.68 1.83 24.01
C ALA A 502 -16.38 1.75 23.19
N PRO A 503 -16.15 0.68 22.41
CA PRO A 503 -15.05 0.60 21.45
C PRO A 503 -15.03 1.78 20.47
N LEU A 504 -13.82 2.24 20.09
CA LEU A 504 -13.67 3.26 19.04
C LEU A 504 -14.17 2.71 17.70
N ARG A 505 -14.99 3.50 16.98
CA ARG A 505 -15.50 3.16 15.65
C ARG A 505 -14.51 3.55 14.55
N ASP A 506 -14.76 3.13 13.32
CA ASP A 506 -13.90 3.33 12.15
C ASP A 506 -13.41 4.76 11.92
N LYS A 507 -14.22 5.75 12.28
CA LYS A 507 -13.89 7.18 12.06
C LYS A 507 -13.36 7.89 13.31
N ASP A 508 -13.34 7.23 14.48
CA ASP A 508 -13.05 7.93 15.74
C ASP A 508 -11.56 8.26 15.85
N VAL A 509 -10.64 7.34 15.54
CA VAL A 509 -9.19 7.64 15.50
C VAL A 509 -8.90 8.75 14.48
N HIS A 510 -9.52 8.68 13.30
CA HIS A 510 -9.40 9.73 12.29
C HIS A 510 -9.89 11.09 12.82
N ARG A 511 -11.03 11.12 13.52
CA ARG A 511 -11.60 12.33 14.12
C ARG A 511 -10.70 12.89 15.21
N ILE A 512 -10.18 12.03 16.10
CA ILE A 512 -9.24 12.42 17.16
C ILE A 512 -8.01 13.09 16.55
N LEU A 513 -7.38 12.48 15.55
CA LEU A 513 -6.20 13.05 14.92
C LEU A 513 -6.51 14.38 14.22
N THR A 514 -7.54 14.40 13.37
CA THR A 514 -7.84 15.58 12.55
C THR A 514 -8.29 16.79 13.39
N SER A 515 -9.11 16.58 14.43
CA SER A 515 -9.57 17.66 15.29
C SER A 515 -8.45 18.18 16.20
N THR A 516 -7.64 17.29 16.75
CA THR A 516 -6.53 17.64 17.66
C THR A 516 -5.41 18.36 16.92
N SER A 517 -4.96 17.81 15.78
CA SER A 517 -3.93 18.48 14.97
C SER A 517 -4.40 19.84 14.45
N TYR A 518 -5.66 19.94 14.01
CA TYR A 518 -6.21 21.23 13.57
C TYR A 518 -6.21 22.28 14.69
N ARG A 519 -6.61 21.88 15.90
CA ARG A 519 -6.60 22.77 17.07
C ARG A 519 -5.19 23.29 17.41
N LEU A 520 -4.17 22.44 17.26
CA LEU A 520 -2.79 22.78 17.65
C LEU A 520 -1.99 23.44 16.53
N THR A 521 -2.32 23.18 15.27
CA THR A 521 -1.48 23.59 14.12
C THR A 521 -2.23 24.24 12.96
N GLY A 522 -3.57 24.30 13.02
CA GLY A 522 -4.40 24.72 11.88
C GLY A 522 -4.47 23.69 10.74
N LYS A 523 -3.79 22.53 10.85
CA LYS A 523 -3.72 21.50 9.80
C LYS A 523 -4.44 20.20 10.22
N ARG A 524 -5.17 19.58 9.31
CA ARG A 524 -6.01 18.40 9.56
C ARG A 524 -5.28 17.11 9.22
N VAL A 525 -4.33 16.69 10.03
CA VAL A 525 -3.60 15.44 9.88
C VAL A 525 -4.53 14.25 10.09
N ASN A 526 -4.40 13.22 9.26
CA ASN A 526 -5.10 11.95 9.42
C ASN A 526 -4.10 10.79 9.65
N PRO A 527 -4.53 9.64 10.17
CA PRO A 527 -3.63 8.53 10.50
C PRO A 527 -2.80 8.04 9.31
N HIS A 528 -3.32 8.12 8.10
CA HIS A 528 -2.60 7.69 6.90
C HIS A 528 -1.45 8.65 6.56
N LEU A 529 -1.67 9.94 6.72
CA LEU A 529 -0.63 10.95 6.49
C LEU A 529 0.54 10.85 7.47
N VAL A 530 0.33 10.35 8.70
CA VAL A 530 1.45 10.12 9.64
C VAL A 530 2.45 9.13 9.04
N ARG A 531 1.95 8.09 8.35
CA ARG A 531 2.82 7.13 7.63
C ARG A 531 3.57 7.79 6.46
N ASP A 532 2.86 8.63 5.70
CA ASP A 532 3.47 9.38 4.59
C ASP A 532 4.56 10.32 5.11
N MET A 533 4.29 11.03 6.21
CA MET A 533 5.21 12.00 6.82
C MET A 533 6.52 11.36 7.28
N ILE A 534 6.47 10.24 8.02
CA ILE A 534 7.68 9.58 8.52
C ILE A 534 8.50 8.99 7.37
N ILE A 535 7.85 8.37 6.38
CA ILE A 535 8.54 7.81 5.22
C ILE A 535 9.18 8.93 4.39
N THR A 536 8.45 10.00 4.14
CA THR A 536 8.98 11.15 3.39
C THR A 536 10.17 11.78 4.11
N HIS A 537 10.08 11.92 5.44
CA HIS A 537 11.17 12.43 6.28
C HIS A 537 12.40 11.52 6.18
N LEU A 538 12.26 10.22 6.44
CA LEU A 538 13.39 9.29 6.43
C LEU A 538 14.03 9.13 5.04
N ARG A 539 13.24 9.22 3.97
CA ARG A 539 13.77 9.24 2.60
C ARG A 539 14.46 10.55 2.23
N GLY A 540 14.26 11.60 2.98
CA GLY A 540 14.98 12.87 2.88
C GLY A 540 16.23 12.94 3.76
N THR A 541 16.53 11.89 4.54
CA THR A 541 17.76 11.75 5.35
C THR A 541 18.71 10.75 4.71
N ASP A 542 19.85 10.52 5.34
CA ASP A 542 20.88 9.55 4.91
C ASP A 542 20.51 8.08 5.20
N ALA A 543 19.22 7.78 5.41
CA ALA A 543 18.77 6.43 5.67
C ALA A 543 19.07 5.52 4.46
N SER A 544 19.77 4.41 4.73
CA SER A 544 20.15 3.42 3.72
C SER A 544 18.91 2.70 3.15
N GLU A 545 19.00 2.18 1.93
CA GLU A 545 17.92 1.36 1.34
C GLU A 545 17.57 0.15 2.22
N ARG A 546 18.55 -0.43 2.94
CA ARG A 546 18.32 -1.54 3.89
C ARG A 546 17.43 -1.12 5.06
N GLU A 547 17.65 0.07 5.62
CA GLU A 547 16.82 0.60 6.71
C GLU A 547 15.41 0.94 6.22
N LEU A 548 15.31 1.48 5.00
CA LEU A 548 14.02 1.77 4.37
C LEU A 548 13.24 0.50 4.02
N GLU A 549 13.91 -0.57 3.62
CA GLU A 549 13.31 -1.89 3.41
C GLU A 549 12.83 -2.50 4.73
N ALA A 550 13.67 -2.46 5.78
CA ALA A 550 13.29 -2.89 7.12
C ALA A 550 12.07 -2.12 7.64
N LEU A 551 12.02 -0.81 7.42
CA LEU A 551 10.85 0.02 7.74
C LEU A 551 9.61 -0.41 6.94
N ALA A 552 9.75 -0.77 5.65
CA ALA A 552 8.64 -1.24 4.84
C ALA A 552 8.05 -2.54 5.40
N ILE A 553 8.90 -3.50 5.75
CA ILE A 553 8.51 -4.76 6.42
C ILE A 553 7.82 -4.46 7.75
N TYR A 554 8.44 -3.60 8.59
CA TYR A 554 7.89 -3.17 9.87
C TYR A 554 6.50 -2.56 9.74
N MET A 555 6.26 -1.79 8.69
CA MET A 555 4.97 -1.15 8.39
C MET A 555 3.99 -2.06 7.63
N GLY A 556 4.35 -3.28 7.24
CA GLY A 556 3.52 -4.24 6.54
C GLY A 556 3.16 -3.80 5.11
N HIS A 557 4.17 -3.41 4.31
CA HIS A 557 4.05 -3.13 2.88
C HIS A 557 5.40 -3.34 2.18
N SER A 558 5.40 -3.41 0.84
CA SER A 558 6.61 -3.57 0.05
C SER A 558 7.38 -2.26 -0.10
N LEU A 559 8.69 -2.35 -0.38
CA LEU A 559 9.54 -1.20 -0.69
C LEU A 559 9.02 -0.42 -1.91
N ALA A 560 8.50 -1.12 -2.93
CA ALA A 560 7.88 -0.50 -4.10
C ALA A 560 6.65 0.34 -3.72
N MET A 561 5.79 -0.17 -2.85
CA MET A 561 4.65 0.57 -2.29
C MET A 561 5.11 1.79 -1.49
N GLN A 562 6.20 1.65 -0.72
CA GLN A 562 6.77 2.76 0.03
C GLN A 562 7.25 3.88 -0.90
N LYS A 563 8.03 3.54 -1.94
CA LYS A 563 8.54 4.49 -2.93
C LYS A 563 7.44 5.17 -3.74
N GLY A 564 6.43 4.41 -4.18
CA GLY A 564 5.40 4.89 -5.08
C GLY A 564 4.24 5.61 -4.40
N THR A 565 3.87 5.20 -3.18
CA THR A 565 2.63 5.66 -2.53
C THR A 565 2.89 6.60 -1.36
N TYR A 566 3.89 6.30 -0.52
CA TYR A 566 4.11 7.00 0.74
C TYR A 566 5.16 8.11 0.67
N ASP A 567 6.11 8.03 -0.27
CA ASP A 567 7.12 9.07 -0.48
C ASP A 567 6.53 10.29 -1.19
N ARG A 568 6.29 11.35 -0.45
CA ARG A 568 5.69 12.61 -0.91
C ARG A 568 6.71 13.69 -1.28
N ARG A 569 8.00 13.36 -1.31
CA ARG A 569 9.01 14.30 -1.80
C ARG A 569 8.67 14.74 -3.21
N THR A 570 8.96 16.00 -3.52
CA THR A 570 8.81 16.56 -4.87
C THR A 570 9.79 15.87 -5.84
N LYS A 571 9.62 16.08 -7.13
CA LYS A 571 10.57 15.54 -8.12
C LYS A 571 11.95 16.15 -7.93
N GLU A 572 11.99 17.43 -7.61
CA GLU A 572 13.21 18.19 -7.32
C GLU A 572 13.94 17.59 -6.11
N GLU A 573 13.25 17.37 -5.00
CA GLU A 573 13.81 16.73 -3.81
C GLU A 573 14.30 15.29 -4.06
N LYS A 574 13.67 14.57 -4.98
CA LYS A 574 14.08 13.20 -5.35
C LYS A 574 15.34 13.16 -6.22
N VAL A 575 15.59 14.19 -7.02
CA VAL A 575 16.77 14.25 -7.89
C VAL A 575 17.94 15.02 -7.29
N ALA A 576 17.74 15.77 -6.20
CA ALA A 576 18.80 16.52 -5.54
C ALA A 576 20.07 15.69 -5.25
N PRO A 577 19.98 14.46 -4.69
CA PRO A 577 21.18 13.64 -4.46
C PRO A 577 21.96 13.29 -5.73
N ALA A 578 21.29 13.19 -6.88
CA ALA A 578 21.96 12.95 -8.15
C ALA A 578 22.70 14.20 -8.65
N ILE A 579 22.12 15.39 -8.41
CA ILE A 579 22.77 16.67 -8.73
C ILE A 579 24.02 16.83 -7.87
N ASP A 580 23.93 16.63 -6.57
CA ASP A 580 25.07 16.71 -5.63
C ASP A 580 26.18 15.73 -5.99
N LEU A 581 25.83 14.50 -6.39
CA LEU A 581 26.78 13.50 -6.86
C LEU A 581 27.49 13.95 -8.13
N LEU A 582 26.76 14.43 -9.12
CA LEU A 582 27.32 14.91 -10.39
C LEU A 582 28.22 16.12 -10.17
N ASP A 583 27.83 17.04 -9.31
CA ASP A 583 28.65 18.20 -8.95
C ASP A 583 29.96 17.79 -8.25
N SER A 584 29.90 16.80 -7.36
CA SER A 584 31.09 16.26 -6.68
C SER A 584 32.06 15.59 -7.65
N VAL A 585 31.56 14.84 -8.64
CA VAL A 585 32.36 14.21 -9.69
C VAL A 585 33.02 15.27 -10.57
N ASN A 586 32.26 16.27 -11.01
CA ASN A 586 32.74 17.35 -11.84
C ASN A 586 33.80 18.23 -11.13
N ALA A 587 33.64 18.43 -9.82
CA ALA A 587 34.64 19.15 -9.03
C ALA A 587 35.98 18.38 -8.95
N LYS A 588 35.92 17.05 -8.77
CA LYS A 588 37.11 16.17 -8.74
C LYS A 588 37.84 16.10 -10.09
N MET A 589 37.13 16.28 -11.21
CA MET A 589 37.76 16.29 -12.53
C MET A 589 38.46 17.64 -12.88
N ARG A 590 38.22 18.70 -12.12
CA ARG A 590 38.83 20.03 -12.29
C ARG A 590 40.00 20.28 -11.34
N ALA A 591 40.20 19.42 -10.35
CA ALA A 591 41.36 19.41 -9.45
C ALA A 591 42.43 18.44 -9.94
#